data_0b3be83f806fa760fc6e77753697b801
#
_entry.id   0b3be83f806fa760fc6e77753697b801
#
_cell.length_a   1.000
_cell.length_b   1.000
_cell.length_c   1.000
_cell.angle_alpha   90.00
_cell.angle_beta   90.00
_cell.angle_gamma   90.00
#
_symmetry.space_group_name_H-M   'P 1'
#
loop_
_entity.id
_entity.type
_entity.pdbx_description
1 polymer ?
#
loop_
_entity_poly.entity_id
_entity_poly.type
_entity_poly.pdbx_seq_one_letter_code
_entity_poly.pdbx_strand_id
1 'polypeptide(L)'
;MNSLFIVSPILTILMFDLGLTLEGKDFRLVMLRYKAVLAGMIGQLLLLPLIAWGVAGALSLSPLFTIGLMLIACCPGGSSSNVFSMLAKGDVALSVSLTAVSSLITLFTVPLIMQTTTAHLGEAMGVKLPVVNLLMQNVVTMLLPILLGIGVRHYWRETARKIERVLSRLAFPALMLLAGIFFVQHKTTIADNFGTLGLATTLLLLCATTGAGLLCYVFRLRTQERRTIVIEVGMQNAAQAIAVASSPFVFNDGRMAIPAIIYALMMNVILLTYVGIINRGKILG
;
A
#
# COMPACT_ATOMS: atom_id res chain seq x y z
N MET A 1 11.41 -12.28 -19.43
CA MET A 1 12.33 -11.60 -18.45
C MET A 1 11.67 -11.77 -17.09
N ASN A 2 12.33 -12.43 -16.13
CA ASN A 2 11.70 -12.66 -14.81
C ASN A 2 11.41 -11.30 -14.15
N SER A 3 10.15 -10.97 -14.02
CA SER A 3 9.66 -9.73 -13.40
C SER A 3 10.25 -9.49 -11.99
N LEU A 4 10.63 -10.56 -11.30
CA LEU A 4 11.28 -10.50 -9.99
C LEU A 4 12.57 -9.65 -9.99
N PHE A 5 13.39 -9.74 -11.04
CA PHE A 5 14.65 -8.96 -11.13
C PHE A 5 14.44 -7.45 -11.28
N ILE A 6 13.22 -7.03 -11.61
CA ILE A 6 12.86 -5.60 -11.71
C ILE A 6 12.08 -5.17 -10.48
N VAL A 7 11.12 -5.98 -10.05
CA VAL A 7 10.19 -5.61 -8.96
C VAL A 7 10.89 -5.58 -7.60
N SER A 8 11.65 -6.64 -7.28
CA SER A 8 12.30 -6.74 -5.95
C SER A 8 13.31 -5.63 -5.68
N PRO A 9 14.22 -5.26 -6.61
CA PRO A 9 15.10 -4.12 -6.40
C PRO A 9 14.35 -2.79 -6.20
N ILE A 10 13.31 -2.53 -6.99
CA ILE A 10 12.50 -1.32 -6.86
C ILE A 10 11.84 -1.28 -5.47
N LEU A 11 11.18 -2.37 -5.05
CA LEU A 11 10.57 -2.45 -3.73
C LEU A 11 11.60 -2.26 -2.61
N THR A 12 12.75 -2.93 -2.71
CA THR A 12 13.85 -2.83 -1.72
C THR A 12 14.35 -1.39 -1.59
N ILE A 13 14.54 -0.68 -2.71
CA ILE A 13 14.95 0.73 -2.72
C ILE A 13 13.88 1.63 -2.09
N LEU A 14 12.60 1.41 -2.39
CA LEU A 14 11.50 2.16 -1.80
C LEU A 14 11.39 1.93 -0.29
N MET A 15 11.62 0.71 0.17
CA MET A 15 11.61 0.39 1.60
C MET A 15 12.84 0.96 2.33
N PHE A 16 14.00 0.99 1.67
CA PHE A 16 15.18 1.66 2.18
C PHE A 16 14.95 3.18 2.29
N ASP A 17 14.34 3.80 1.28
CA ASP A 17 13.95 5.22 1.29
C ASP A 17 13.00 5.52 2.47
N LEU A 18 12.00 4.68 2.69
CA LEU A 18 11.13 4.78 3.86
C LEU A 18 11.96 4.76 5.17
N GLY A 19 12.92 3.85 5.29
CA GLY A 19 13.81 3.76 6.45
C GLY A 19 14.64 5.04 6.66
N LEU A 20 15.09 5.69 5.57
CA LEU A 20 15.82 6.96 5.63
C LEU A 20 14.96 8.13 6.14
N THR A 21 13.64 8.08 6.00
CA THR A 21 12.73 9.12 6.50
C THR A 21 12.44 9.00 7.99
N LEU A 22 12.60 7.79 8.57
CA LEU A 22 12.20 7.48 9.95
C LEU A 22 13.20 8.02 10.98
N GLU A 23 12.65 8.65 12.01
CA GLU A 23 13.38 9.12 13.18
C GLU A 23 12.71 8.60 14.47
N GLY A 24 13.46 8.55 15.56
CA GLY A 24 12.94 8.10 16.87
C GLY A 24 11.72 8.91 17.36
N LYS A 25 11.60 10.17 16.93
CA LYS A 25 10.44 11.02 17.22
C LYS A 25 9.13 10.49 16.60
N ASP A 26 9.19 9.77 15.46
CA ASP A 26 8.01 9.25 14.76
C ASP A 26 7.40 8.09 15.57
N PHE A 27 8.23 7.26 16.18
CA PHE A 27 7.77 6.21 17.11
C PHE A 27 7.19 6.79 18.41
N ARG A 28 7.76 7.89 18.92
CA ARG A 28 7.18 8.62 20.06
C ARG A 28 5.83 9.23 19.71
N LEU A 29 5.66 9.72 18.49
CA LEU A 29 4.41 10.28 18.00
C LEU A 29 3.28 9.24 18.00
N VAL A 30 3.59 7.98 17.67
CA VAL A 30 2.64 6.86 17.75
C VAL A 30 2.01 6.77 19.13
N MET A 31 2.81 6.90 20.19
CA MET A 31 2.32 6.85 21.58
C MET A 31 1.51 8.09 21.93
N LEU A 32 1.95 9.27 21.52
CA LEU A 32 1.29 10.54 21.84
C LEU A 32 -0.05 10.72 21.09
N ARG A 33 -0.14 10.18 19.87
CA ARG A 33 -1.34 10.29 19.00
C ARG A 33 -2.03 8.95 18.79
N TYR A 34 -2.11 8.15 19.86
CA TYR A 34 -2.61 6.77 19.77
C TYR A 34 -3.99 6.64 19.13
N LYS A 35 -4.91 7.63 19.33
CA LYS A 35 -6.24 7.61 18.69
C LYS A 35 -6.16 7.69 17.17
N ALA A 36 -5.32 8.59 16.64
CA ALA A 36 -5.14 8.75 15.22
C ALA A 36 -4.44 7.51 14.61
N VAL A 37 -3.42 7.00 15.29
CA VAL A 37 -2.72 5.78 14.88
C VAL A 37 -3.67 4.58 14.89
N LEU A 38 -4.46 4.41 15.96
CA LEU A 38 -5.43 3.31 16.05
C LEU A 38 -6.48 3.38 14.94
N ALA A 39 -7.03 4.58 14.67
CA ALA A 39 -8.00 4.77 13.59
C ALA A 39 -7.40 4.43 12.22
N GLY A 40 -6.15 4.85 11.94
CA GLY A 40 -5.44 4.51 10.73
C GLY A 40 -5.17 3.02 10.60
N MET A 41 -4.71 2.37 11.69
CA MET A 41 -4.46 0.92 11.70
C MET A 41 -5.74 0.10 11.53
N ILE A 42 -6.84 0.47 12.18
CA ILE A 42 -8.14 -0.18 11.97
C ILE A 42 -8.57 -0.04 10.51
N GLY A 43 -8.43 1.18 9.95
CA GLY A 43 -8.77 1.43 8.54
C GLY A 43 -7.97 0.57 7.58
N GLN A 44 -6.68 0.44 7.82
CA GLN A 44 -5.74 -0.20 6.90
C GLN A 44 -5.67 -1.72 7.09
N LEU A 45 -5.63 -2.21 8.32
CA LEU A 45 -5.39 -3.62 8.61
C LEU A 45 -6.68 -4.45 8.72
N LEU A 46 -7.82 -3.83 9.01
CA LEU A 46 -9.10 -4.52 9.19
C LEU A 46 -10.13 -4.09 8.15
N LEU A 47 -10.43 -2.79 8.08
CA LEU A 47 -11.50 -2.29 7.22
C LEU A 47 -11.22 -2.56 5.74
N LEU A 48 -10.02 -2.26 5.28
CA LEU A 48 -9.63 -2.41 3.87
C LEU A 48 -9.71 -3.88 3.40
N PRO A 49 -9.13 -4.88 4.08
CA PRO A 49 -9.29 -6.28 3.72
C PRO A 49 -10.75 -6.77 3.77
N LEU A 50 -11.54 -6.33 4.75
CA LEU A 50 -12.96 -6.69 4.85
C LEU A 50 -13.77 -6.13 3.68
N ILE A 51 -13.53 -4.88 3.28
CA ILE A 51 -14.17 -4.28 2.11
C ILE A 51 -13.73 -5.01 0.84
N ALA A 52 -12.44 -5.35 0.70
CA ALA A 52 -11.94 -6.08 -0.46
C ALA A 52 -12.62 -7.43 -0.62
N TRP A 53 -12.78 -8.16 0.49
CA TRP A 53 -13.53 -9.43 0.51
C TRP A 53 -14.98 -9.24 0.09
N GLY A 54 -15.68 -8.25 0.68
CA GLY A 54 -17.07 -7.92 0.33
C GLY A 54 -17.24 -7.51 -1.13
N VAL A 55 -16.34 -6.66 -1.66
CA VAL A 55 -16.36 -6.22 -3.07
C VAL A 55 -16.11 -7.42 -4.01
N ALA A 56 -15.13 -8.27 -3.68
CA ALA A 56 -14.85 -9.46 -4.48
C ALA A 56 -16.05 -10.39 -4.57
N GLY A 57 -16.75 -10.63 -3.46
CA GLY A 57 -17.97 -11.42 -3.41
C GLY A 57 -19.13 -10.77 -4.17
N ALA A 58 -19.37 -9.49 -3.95
CA ALA A 58 -20.47 -8.74 -4.60
C ALA A 58 -20.33 -8.69 -6.13
N LEU A 59 -19.09 -8.61 -6.63
CA LEU A 59 -18.80 -8.61 -8.07
C LEU A 59 -18.50 -10.00 -8.63
N SER A 60 -18.61 -11.05 -7.83
CA SER A 60 -18.32 -12.43 -8.22
C SER A 60 -16.96 -12.58 -8.92
N LEU A 61 -15.93 -11.93 -8.38
CA LEU A 61 -14.59 -12.00 -8.95
C LEU A 61 -14.08 -13.43 -8.97
N SER A 62 -13.33 -13.78 -10.04
CA SER A 62 -12.65 -15.08 -10.07
C SER A 62 -11.70 -15.24 -8.88
N PRO A 63 -11.42 -16.45 -8.40
CA PRO A 63 -10.50 -16.69 -7.28
C PRO A 63 -9.14 -16.04 -7.49
N LEU A 64 -8.60 -16.03 -8.71
CA LEU A 64 -7.35 -15.40 -9.07
C LEU A 64 -7.35 -13.89 -8.75
N PHE A 65 -8.39 -13.18 -9.21
CA PHE A 65 -8.51 -11.74 -9.01
C PHE A 65 -8.92 -11.36 -7.60
N THR A 66 -9.67 -12.24 -6.92
CA THR A 66 -9.98 -12.09 -5.49
C THR A 66 -8.71 -12.13 -4.66
N ILE A 67 -7.83 -13.12 -4.89
CA ILE A 67 -6.52 -13.21 -4.22
C ILE A 67 -5.68 -11.96 -4.50
N GLY A 68 -5.64 -11.48 -5.75
CA GLY A 68 -4.92 -10.26 -6.11
C GLY A 68 -5.49 -8.99 -5.46
N LEU A 69 -6.81 -8.86 -5.37
CA LEU A 69 -7.49 -7.74 -4.70
C LEU A 69 -7.27 -7.78 -3.18
N MET A 70 -7.35 -8.97 -2.58
CA MET A 70 -7.01 -9.15 -1.17
C MET A 70 -5.55 -8.83 -0.88
N LEU A 71 -4.64 -9.23 -1.76
CA LEU A 71 -3.21 -8.97 -1.61
C LEU A 71 -2.91 -7.47 -1.54
N ILE A 72 -3.46 -6.66 -2.46
CA ILE A 72 -3.26 -5.21 -2.40
C ILE A 72 -3.93 -4.59 -1.18
N ALA A 73 -5.10 -5.07 -0.79
CA ALA A 73 -5.82 -4.58 0.39
C ALA A 73 -5.11 -4.91 1.71
N CYS A 74 -4.30 -5.96 1.76
CA CYS A 74 -3.53 -6.35 2.94
C CYS A 74 -2.12 -5.72 2.99
N CYS A 75 -1.65 -5.08 1.92
CA CYS A 75 -0.36 -4.39 1.89
C CYS A 75 -0.35 -3.18 2.84
N PRO A 76 0.82 -2.73 3.31
CA PRO A 76 0.94 -1.50 4.10
C PRO A 76 0.69 -0.26 3.24
N GLY A 77 0.65 0.90 3.87
CA GLY A 77 0.65 2.19 3.19
C GLY A 77 1.85 2.36 2.26
N GLY A 78 1.64 3.00 1.14
CA GLY A 78 2.71 3.34 0.21
C GLY A 78 3.45 4.61 0.64
N SER A 79 4.79 4.67 0.51
CA SER A 79 5.60 5.85 0.86
C SER A 79 5.15 7.16 0.18
N SER A 80 4.46 7.07 -0.95
CA SER A 80 3.86 8.21 -1.66
C SER A 80 2.76 8.90 -0.85
N SER A 81 2.15 8.23 0.15
CA SER A 81 1.11 8.82 1.02
C SER A 81 1.61 10.07 1.76
N ASN A 82 2.91 10.13 2.07
CA ASN A 82 3.54 11.29 2.71
C ASN A 82 3.43 12.54 1.84
N VAL A 83 3.65 12.40 0.53
CA VAL A 83 3.55 13.51 -0.44
C VAL A 83 2.09 13.94 -0.60
N PHE A 84 1.17 13.00 -0.71
CA PHE A 84 -0.27 13.29 -0.81
C PHE A 84 -0.79 13.94 0.48
N SER A 85 -0.35 13.48 1.65
CA SER A 85 -0.67 14.08 2.95
C SER A 85 -0.19 15.53 3.03
N MET A 86 1.02 15.80 2.53
CA MET A 86 1.55 17.17 2.43
C MET A 86 0.68 18.03 1.49
N LEU A 87 0.35 17.52 0.30
CA LEU A 87 -0.48 18.24 -0.68
C LEU A 87 -1.89 18.53 -0.14
N ALA A 88 -2.46 17.62 0.65
CA ALA A 88 -3.76 17.80 1.31
C ALA A 88 -3.69 18.69 2.55
N LYS A 89 -2.52 19.24 2.89
CA LYS A 89 -2.30 19.98 4.15
C LYS A 89 -2.69 19.15 5.38
N GLY A 90 -2.39 17.86 5.33
CA GLY A 90 -2.51 16.89 6.41
C GLY A 90 -1.30 16.91 7.34
N ASP A 91 -1.22 15.91 8.18
CA ASP A 91 -0.14 15.69 9.14
C ASP A 91 0.88 14.69 8.57
N VAL A 92 1.95 15.19 7.98
CA VAL A 92 2.98 14.35 7.33
C VAL A 92 3.71 13.47 8.34
N ALA A 93 3.94 13.95 9.56
CA ALA A 93 4.59 13.14 10.58
C ALA A 93 3.73 11.95 11.00
N LEU A 94 2.40 12.14 11.08
CA LEU A 94 1.46 11.03 11.29
C LEU A 94 1.48 10.05 10.09
N SER A 95 1.53 10.53 8.84
CA SER A 95 1.62 9.69 7.65
C SER A 95 2.85 8.77 7.70
N VAL A 96 4.03 9.35 7.91
CA VAL A 96 5.30 8.60 8.05
C VAL A 96 5.20 7.54 9.15
N SER A 97 4.65 7.92 10.32
CA SER A 97 4.48 6.99 11.44
C SER A 97 3.51 5.84 11.11
N LEU A 98 2.39 6.14 10.45
CA LEU A 98 1.40 5.14 10.04
C LEU A 98 1.98 4.15 9.01
N THR A 99 2.65 4.66 7.97
CA THR A 99 3.32 3.83 6.96
C THR A 99 4.36 2.92 7.61
N ALA A 100 5.17 3.44 8.55
CA ALA A 100 6.18 2.65 9.24
C ALA A 100 5.57 1.54 10.10
N VAL A 101 4.57 1.88 10.93
CA VAL A 101 3.90 0.92 11.81
C VAL A 101 3.15 -0.13 11.00
N SER A 102 2.41 0.28 9.96
CA SER A 102 1.71 -0.65 9.09
C SER A 102 2.68 -1.58 8.37
N SER A 103 3.82 -1.08 7.89
CA SER A 103 4.85 -1.91 7.24
C SER A 103 5.39 -2.99 8.17
N LEU A 104 5.58 -2.70 9.45
CA LEU A 104 6.02 -3.68 10.45
C LEU A 104 4.94 -4.70 10.77
N ILE A 105 3.70 -4.28 10.96
CA ILE A 105 2.59 -5.18 11.29
C ILE A 105 2.24 -6.09 10.12
N THR A 106 2.26 -5.55 8.90
CA THR A 106 1.91 -6.30 7.69
C THR A 106 2.92 -7.39 7.33
N LEU A 107 4.12 -7.37 7.88
CA LEU A 107 5.05 -8.51 7.80
C LEU A 107 4.37 -9.81 8.23
N PHE A 108 3.52 -9.75 9.25
CA PHE A 108 2.84 -10.90 9.84
C PHE A 108 1.39 -11.01 9.36
N THR A 109 0.67 -9.89 9.24
CA THR A 109 -0.75 -9.93 8.89
C THR A 109 -0.99 -10.28 7.42
N VAL A 110 -0.13 -9.87 6.49
CA VAL A 110 -0.24 -10.27 5.07
C VAL A 110 -0.18 -11.79 4.91
N PRO A 111 0.84 -12.50 5.41
CA PRO A 111 0.88 -13.95 5.33
C PRO A 111 -0.33 -14.63 5.98
N LEU A 112 -0.77 -14.15 7.14
CA LEU A 112 -1.90 -14.72 7.87
C LEU A 112 -3.22 -14.57 7.10
N ILE A 113 -3.53 -13.36 6.62
CA ILE A 113 -4.76 -13.10 5.86
C ILE A 113 -4.70 -13.81 4.50
N MET A 114 -3.55 -13.80 3.84
CA MET A 114 -3.41 -14.49 2.56
C MET A 114 -3.50 -16.01 2.71
N GLN A 115 -3.03 -16.58 3.82
CA GLN A 115 -3.19 -18.00 4.11
C GLN A 115 -4.68 -18.36 4.24
N THR A 116 -5.47 -17.59 4.98
CA THR A 116 -6.92 -17.84 5.12
C THR A 116 -7.64 -17.62 3.78
N THR A 117 -7.28 -16.58 3.03
CA THR A 117 -7.83 -16.29 1.71
C THR A 117 -7.56 -17.44 0.72
N THR A 118 -6.32 -17.91 0.65
CA THR A 118 -5.96 -19.01 -0.26
C THR A 118 -6.50 -20.37 0.20
N ALA A 119 -6.65 -20.62 1.49
CA ALA A 119 -7.30 -21.82 1.99
C ALA A 119 -8.78 -21.88 1.56
N HIS A 120 -9.47 -20.73 1.53
CA HIS A 120 -10.88 -20.65 1.14
C HIS A 120 -11.11 -20.73 -0.38
N LEU A 121 -10.20 -20.13 -1.17
CA LEU A 121 -10.35 -20.00 -2.62
C LEU A 121 -9.40 -20.89 -3.42
N GLY A 122 -8.31 -21.33 -2.80
CA GLY A 122 -7.22 -22.01 -3.48
C GLY A 122 -7.48 -23.47 -3.81
N GLU A 123 -8.42 -24.14 -3.11
CA GLU A 123 -8.80 -25.53 -3.41
C GLU A 123 -9.29 -25.66 -4.86
N ALA A 124 -10.05 -24.68 -5.35
CA ALA A 124 -10.52 -24.62 -6.73
C ALA A 124 -9.42 -24.37 -7.77
N MET A 125 -8.25 -23.85 -7.35
CA MET A 125 -7.14 -23.47 -8.23
C MET A 125 -5.87 -24.29 -8.01
N GLY A 126 -5.82 -25.16 -7.00
CA GLY A 126 -4.60 -25.89 -6.61
C GLY A 126 -3.48 -24.96 -6.08
N VAL A 127 -3.79 -23.73 -5.68
CA VAL A 127 -2.83 -22.74 -5.17
C VAL A 127 -2.65 -22.92 -3.67
N LYS A 128 -1.45 -23.31 -3.26
CA LYS A 128 -1.03 -23.32 -1.85
C LYS A 128 -0.08 -22.17 -1.58
N LEU A 129 -0.38 -21.35 -0.56
CA LEU A 129 0.50 -20.27 -0.16
C LEU A 129 1.70 -20.83 0.63
N PRO A 130 2.94 -20.65 0.18
CA PRO A 130 4.13 -20.96 0.97
C PRO A 130 4.38 -19.84 1.98
N VAL A 131 3.69 -19.90 3.12
CA VAL A 131 3.68 -18.84 4.16
C VAL A 131 5.09 -18.45 4.60
N VAL A 132 5.97 -19.43 4.79
CA VAL A 132 7.37 -19.19 5.21
C VAL A 132 8.11 -18.39 4.14
N ASN A 133 7.95 -18.73 2.87
CA ASN A 133 8.61 -18.01 1.77
C ASN A 133 8.09 -16.56 1.68
N LEU A 134 6.78 -16.35 1.87
CA LEU A 134 6.20 -15.01 1.90
C LEU A 134 6.74 -14.18 3.08
N LEU A 135 6.83 -14.79 4.28
CA LEU A 135 7.46 -14.14 5.43
C LEU A 135 8.92 -13.77 5.14
N MET A 136 9.71 -14.71 4.64
CA MET A 136 11.12 -14.47 4.32
C MET A 136 11.28 -13.41 3.24
N GLN A 137 10.44 -13.43 2.21
CA GLN A 137 10.44 -12.38 1.18
C GLN A 137 10.15 -11.01 1.80
N ASN A 138 9.14 -10.88 2.63
CA ASN A 138 8.81 -9.60 3.30
C ASN A 138 9.95 -9.14 4.21
N VAL A 139 10.61 -10.05 4.94
CA VAL A 139 11.78 -9.71 5.77
C VAL A 139 12.89 -9.15 4.91
N VAL A 140 13.24 -9.81 3.81
CA VAL A 140 14.36 -9.43 2.94
C VAL A 140 14.06 -8.16 2.13
N THR A 141 12.84 -8.01 1.60
CA THR A 141 12.52 -6.90 0.70
C THR A 141 11.92 -5.69 1.41
N MET A 142 11.48 -5.83 2.66
CA MET A 142 10.87 -4.74 3.43
C MET A 142 11.61 -4.47 4.74
N LEU A 143 11.64 -5.43 5.68
CA LEU A 143 12.17 -5.18 7.01
C LEU A 143 13.65 -4.82 6.97
N LEU A 144 14.45 -5.62 6.30
CA LEU A 144 15.90 -5.42 6.22
C LEU A 144 16.26 -4.07 5.60
N PRO A 145 15.69 -3.65 4.44
CA PRO A 145 15.96 -2.33 3.86
C PRO A 145 15.51 -1.18 4.76
N ILE A 146 14.35 -1.29 5.43
CA ILE A 146 13.89 -0.27 6.39
C ILE A 146 14.90 -0.12 7.53
N LEU A 147 15.34 -1.23 8.13
CA LEU A 147 16.32 -1.19 9.22
C LEU A 147 17.67 -0.62 8.77
N LEU A 148 18.14 -0.97 7.58
CA LEU A 148 19.33 -0.37 6.98
C LEU A 148 19.17 1.13 6.77
N GLY A 149 18.02 1.58 6.26
CA GLY A 149 17.71 3.01 6.09
C GLY A 149 17.73 3.77 7.42
N ILE A 150 17.09 3.21 8.45
CA ILE A 150 17.12 3.78 9.82
C ILE A 150 18.56 3.85 10.33
N GLY A 151 19.37 2.80 10.13
CA GLY A 151 20.79 2.77 10.51
C GLY A 151 21.57 3.88 9.81
N VAL A 152 21.44 4.01 8.50
CA VAL A 152 22.09 5.10 7.74
C VAL A 152 21.61 6.48 8.24
N ARG A 153 20.31 6.64 8.53
CA ARG A 153 19.76 7.89 9.11
C ARG A 153 20.35 8.20 10.47
N HIS A 154 20.57 7.19 11.30
CA HIS A 154 21.11 7.36 12.65
C HIS A 154 22.58 7.76 12.64
N TYR A 155 23.43 7.05 11.87
CA TYR A 155 24.88 7.23 11.88
C TYR A 155 25.37 8.32 10.91
N TRP A 156 24.70 8.51 9.76
CA TRP A 156 25.11 9.46 8.69
C TRP A 156 23.97 10.36 8.25
N ARG A 157 23.48 11.19 9.16
CA ARG A 157 22.26 12.00 8.99
C ARG A 157 22.26 12.88 7.73
N GLU A 158 23.39 13.53 7.41
CA GLU A 158 23.51 14.39 6.23
C GLU A 158 23.52 13.58 4.93
N THR A 159 24.21 12.46 4.93
CA THR A 159 24.22 11.52 3.78
C THR A 159 22.83 10.92 3.55
N ALA A 160 22.15 10.49 4.64
CA ALA A 160 20.78 9.99 4.59
C ALA A 160 19.82 11.00 3.94
N ARG A 161 19.89 12.28 4.32
CA ARG A 161 19.06 13.35 3.74
C ARG A 161 19.32 13.58 2.25
N LYS A 162 20.59 13.45 1.81
CA LYS A 162 20.93 13.58 0.40
C LYS A 162 20.39 12.42 -0.42
N ILE A 163 20.57 11.19 0.08
CA ILE A 163 20.07 9.98 -0.58
C ILE A 163 18.53 9.98 -0.62
N GLU A 164 17.87 10.23 0.50
CA GLU A 164 16.40 10.31 0.62
C GLU A 164 15.82 11.30 -0.39
N ARG A 165 16.40 12.51 -0.52
CA ARG A 165 15.94 13.52 -1.49
C ARG A 165 15.99 13.03 -2.95
N VAL A 166 16.97 12.20 -3.30
CA VAL A 166 17.08 11.62 -4.64
C VAL A 166 16.07 10.48 -4.80
N LEU A 167 16.03 9.55 -3.84
CA LEU A 167 15.16 8.37 -3.90
C LEU A 167 13.68 8.74 -3.90
N SER A 168 13.25 9.66 -3.04
CA SER A 168 11.86 10.13 -2.99
C SER A 168 11.39 10.78 -4.30
N ARG A 169 12.30 11.43 -5.05
CA ARG A 169 11.97 11.94 -6.39
C ARG A 169 11.84 10.84 -7.44
N LEU A 170 12.62 9.77 -7.29
CA LEU A 170 12.61 8.63 -8.21
C LEU A 170 11.52 7.61 -7.88
N ALA A 171 10.95 7.65 -6.67
CA ALA A 171 9.95 6.69 -6.20
C ALA A 171 8.74 6.61 -7.14
N PHE A 172 8.12 7.75 -7.46
CA PHE A 172 6.97 7.79 -8.34
C PHE A 172 7.29 7.36 -9.79
N PRO A 173 8.35 7.86 -10.46
CA PRO A 173 8.79 7.35 -11.75
C PRO A 173 9.08 5.84 -11.75
N ALA A 174 9.71 5.31 -10.71
CA ALA A 174 10.00 3.88 -10.60
C ALA A 174 8.72 3.04 -10.48
N LEU A 175 7.73 3.50 -9.71
CA LEU A 175 6.42 2.86 -9.62
C LEU A 175 5.66 2.90 -10.95
N MET A 176 5.71 4.04 -11.67
CA MET A 176 5.08 4.16 -12.99
C MET A 176 5.75 3.26 -14.03
N LEU A 177 7.09 3.16 -13.99
CA LEU A 177 7.83 2.23 -14.84
C LEU A 177 7.43 0.78 -14.56
N LEU A 178 7.36 0.41 -13.28
CA LEU A 178 6.94 -0.92 -12.86
C LEU A 178 5.53 -1.24 -13.35
N ALA A 179 4.57 -0.36 -13.09
CA ALA A 179 3.19 -0.51 -13.55
C ALA A 179 3.11 -0.61 -15.08
N GLY A 180 3.89 0.20 -15.80
CA GLY A 180 3.97 0.18 -17.27
C GLY A 180 4.49 -1.14 -17.83
N ILE A 181 5.55 -1.70 -17.22
CA ILE A 181 6.11 -3.00 -17.63
C ILE A 181 5.04 -4.10 -17.48
N PHE A 182 4.38 -4.16 -16.34
CA PHE A 182 3.32 -5.16 -16.10
C PHE A 182 2.10 -4.93 -16.99
N PHE A 183 1.74 -3.66 -17.23
CA PHE A 183 0.67 -3.32 -18.16
C PHE A 183 0.95 -3.87 -19.57
N VAL A 184 2.17 -3.67 -20.08
CA VAL A 184 2.56 -4.18 -21.41
C VAL A 184 2.57 -5.72 -21.44
N GLN A 185 3.07 -6.36 -20.37
CA GLN A 185 3.13 -7.83 -20.27
C GLN A 185 1.74 -8.48 -20.22
N HIS A 186 0.76 -7.82 -19.59
CA HIS A 186 -0.58 -8.36 -19.34
C HIS A 186 -1.69 -7.56 -20.03
N LYS A 187 -1.36 -6.82 -21.10
CA LYS A 187 -2.27 -5.88 -21.78
C LYS A 187 -3.62 -6.48 -22.16
N THR A 188 -3.63 -7.70 -22.69
CA THR A 188 -4.86 -8.40 -23.07
C THR A 188 -5.71 -8.75 -21.85
N THR A 189 -5.12 -9.40 -20.85
CA THR A 189 -5.84 -9.74 -19.61
C THR A 189 -6.35 -8.49 -18.89
N ILE A 190 -5.59 -7.40 -18.91
CA ILE A 190 -6.04 -6.12 -18.35
C ILE A 190 -7.21 -5.58 -19.16
N ALA A 191 -7.12 -5.53 -20.49
CA ALA A 191 -8.19 -5.01 -21.34
C ALA A 191 -9.50 -5.80 -21.16
N ASP A 192 -9.41 -7.14 -21.15
CA ASP A 192 -10.56 -8.03 -21.01
C ASP A 192 -11.27 -7.90 -19.65
N ASN A 193 -10.52 -7.53 -18.59
CA ASN A 193 -11.04 -7.47 -17.22
C ASN A 193 -11.08 -6.04 -16.65
N PHE A 194 -10.70 -5.02 -17.42
CA PHE A 194 -10.58 -3.64 -16.92
C PHE A 194 -11.89 -3.11 -16.36
N GLY A 195 -13.02 -3.40 -17.00
CA GLY A 195 -14.33 -2.97 -16.53
C GLY A 195 -14.65 -3.48 -15.12
N THR A 196 -14.49 -4.78 -14.92
CA THR A 196 -14.79 -5.43 -13.64
C THR A 196 -13.77 -5.08 -12.57
N LEU A 197 -12.47 -5.15 -12.88
CA LEU A 197 -11.41 -4.84 -11.92
C LEU A 197 -11.27 -3.35 -11.64
N GLY A 198 -11.52 -2.49 -12.64
CA GLY A 198 -11.60 -1.04 -12.47
C GLY A 198 -12.74 -0.65 -11.53
N LEU A 199 -13.92 -1.27 -11.69
CA LEU A 199 -15.04 -1.10 -10.78
C LEU A 199 -14.69 -1.61 -9.37
N ALA A 200 -14.13 -2.82 -9.26
CA ALA A 200 -13.76 -3.42 -7.98
C ALA A 200 -12.77 -2.56 -7.19
N THR A 201 -11.68 -2.13 -7.85
CA THR A 201 -10.65 -1.28 -7.21
C THR A 201 -11.17 0.11 -6.87
N THR A 202 -12.03 0.69 -7.70
CA THR A 202 -12.69 1.98 -7.43
C THR A 202 -13.63 1.87 -6.23
N LEU A 203 -14.49 0.84 -6.17
CA LEU A 203 -15.37 0.59 -5.03
C LEU A 203 -14.57 0.36 -3.76
N LEU A 204 -13.54 -0.49 -3.82
CA LEU A 204 -12.65 -0.72 -2.69
C LEU A 204 -12.09 0.60 -2.15
N LEU A 205 -11.55 1.43 -3.03
CA LEU A 205 -10.91 2.68 -2.66
C LEU A 205 -11.92 3.70 -2.09
N LEU A 206 -13.07 3.87 -2.72
CA LEU A 206 -14.11 4.80 -2.26
C LEU A 206 -14.71 4.34 -0.93
N CYS A 207 -15.04 3.06 -0.77
CA CYS A 207 -15.56 2.53 0.49
C CYS A 207 -14.53 2.63 1.61
N ALA A 208 -13.25 2.29 1.32
CA ALA A 208 -12.18 2.36 2.31
C ALA A 208 -11.89 3.78 2.78
N THR A 209 -11.78 4.74 1.85
CA THR A 209 -11.54 6.16 2.18
C THR A 209 -12.73 6.79 2.91
N THR A 210 -13.97 6.44 2.53
CA THR A 210 -15.19 6.86 3.23
C THR A 210 -15.22 6.27 4.64
N GLY A 211 -14.96 4.97 4.77
CA GLY A 211 -14.90 4.28 6.07
C GLY A 211 -13.79 4.84 6.98
N ALA A 212 -12.62 5.15 6.42
CA ALA A 212 -11.55 5.83 7.13
C ALA A 212 -11.98 7.22 7.64
N GLY A 213 -12.71 7.97 6.80
CA GLY A 213 -13.31 9.24 7.19
C GLY A 213 -14.31 9.11 8.35
N LEU A 214 -15.16 8.08 8.33
CA LEU A 214 -16.10 7.75 9.41
C LEU A 214 -15.38 7.34 10.70
N LEU A 215 -14.34 6.51 10.61
CA LEU A 215 -13.48 6.18 11.77
C LEU A 215 -12.89 7.44 12.39
N CYS A 216 -12.37 8.36 11.57
CA CYS A 216 -11.82 9.62 12.07
C CYS A 216 -12.89 10.48 12.79
N TYR A 217 -14.14 10.45 12.33
CA TYR A 217 -15.26 11.12 13.00
C TYR A 217 -15.57 10.48 14.35
N VAL A 218 -15.66 9.15 14.42
CA VAL A 218 -15.89 8.39 15.66
C VAL A 218 -14.79 8.67 16.69
N PHE A 219 -13.52 8.68 16.26
CA PHE A 219 -12.38 8.98 17.13
C PHE A 219 -12.21 10.48 17.43
N ARG A 220 -13.06 11.36 16.87
CA ARG A 220 -13.04 12.82 17.02
C ARG A 220 -11.68 13.43 16.68
N LEU A 221 -11.11 13.00 15.56
CA LEU A 221 -9.78 13.43 15.13
C LEU A 221 -9.81 14.82 14.47
N ARG A 222 -8.67 15.50 14.53
CA ARG A 222 -8.48 16.82 13.92
C ARG A 222 -8.54 16.70 12.38
N THR A 223 -8.87 17.80 11.71
CA THR A 223 -8.98 17.85 10.24
C THR A 223 -7.69 17.40 9.54
N GLN A 224 -6.52 17.78 10.05
CA GLN A 224 -5.24 17.37 9.48
C GLN A 224 -5.00 15.86 9.61
N GLU A 225 -5.28 15.29 10.81
CA GLU A 225 -5.17 13.84 11.05
C GLU A 225 -6.15 13.07 10.17
N ARG A 226 -7.39 13.54 10.02
CA ARG A 226 -8.41 12.91 9.15
C ARG A 226 -7.97 12.88 7.69
N ARG A 227 -7.42 13.99 7.17
CA ARG A 227 -6.90 14.05 5.79
C ARG A 227 -5.79 13.04 5.57
N THR A 228 -4.86 12.96 6.51
CA THR A 228 -3.77 12.00 6.49
C THR A 228 -4.28 10.55 6.51
N ILE A 229 -5.18 10.20 7.43
CA ILE A 229 -5.67 8.83 7.56
C ILE A 229 -6.47 8.39 6.33
N VAL A 230 -7.31 9.27 5.77
CA VAL A 230 -8.04 8.97 4.51
C VAL A 230 -7.06 8.68 3.37
N ILE A 231 -5.99 9.46 3.25
CA ILE A 231 -4.96 9.25 2.23
C ILE A 231 -4.19 7.95 2.51
N GLU A 232 -3.78 7.72 3.75
CA GLU A 232 -2.97 6.57 4.14
C GLU A 232 -3.73 5.25 3.90
N VAL A 233 -5.02 5.19 4.26
CA VAL A 233 -5.88 4.03 4.01
C VAL A 233 -6.14 3.83 2.52
N GLY A 234 -6.26 4.92 1.74
CA GLY A 234 -6.46 4.85 0.29
C GLY A 234 -5.20 4.53 -0.50
N MET A 235 -4.01 4.82 0.02
CA MET A 235 -2.75 4.68 -0.71
C MET A 235 -1.96 3.46 -0.25
N GLN A 236 -2.13 2.35 -0.93
CA GLN A 236 -1.50 1.08 -0.62
C GLN A 236 -0.17 0.87 -1.37
N ASN A 237 0.70 0.02 -0.83
CA ASN A 237 1.97 -0.34 -1.46
C ASN A 237 1.77 -1.34 -2.61
N ALA A 238 1.42 -0.82 -3.79
CA ALA A 238 1.21 -1.64 -4.97
C ALA A 238 2.50 -2.37 -5.41
N ALA A 239 3.69 -1.80 -5.20
CA ALA A 239 4.93 -2.47 -5.52
C ALA A 239 5.10 -3.77 -4.74
N GLN A 240 4.73 -3.79 -3.46
CA GLN A 240 4.75 -5.00 -2.65
C GLN A 240 3.74 -6.04 -3.16
N ALA A 241 2.50 -5.63 -3.45
CA ALA A 241 1.50 -6.55 -3.98
C ALA A 241 1.95 -7.19 -5.30
N ILE A 242 2.51 -6.39 -6.22
CA ILE A 242 3.06 -6.86 -7.48
C ILE A 242 4.24 -7.81 -7.24
N ALA A 243 5.16 -7.47 -6.30
CA ALA A 243 6.31 -8.29 -5.97
C ALA A 243 5.91 -9.66 -5.44
N VAL A 244 4.93 -9.72 -4.53
CA VAL A 244 4.45 -10.97 -3.94
C VAL A 244 3.71 -11.82 -4.99
N ALA A 245 2.82 -11.21 -5.78
CA ALA A 245 2.07 -11.91 -6.82
C ALA A 245 2.99 -12.55 -7.88
N SER A 246 4.00 -11.83 -8.34
CA SER A 246 4.90 -12.26 -9.39
C SER A 246 6.12 -13.07 -8.90
N SER A 247 6.29 -13.21 -7.58
CA SER A 247 7.41 -13.91 -6.98
C SER A 247 7.35 -15.43 -7.27
N PRO A 248 8.40 -16.03 -7.84
CA PRO A 248 8.47 -17.48 -8.04
C PRO A 248 8.54 -18.26 -6.72
N PHE A 249 8.85 -17.58 -5.62
CA PHE A 249 8.90 -18.19 -4.28
C PHE A 249 7.53 -18.17 -3.57
N VAL A 250 6.52 -17.42 -4.11
CA VAL A 250 5.21 -17.26 -3.48
C VAL A 250 4.11 -17.71 -4.43
N PHE A 251 3.59 -16.84 -5.28
CA PHE A 251 2.48 -17.18 -6.18
C PHE A 251 2.93 -17.51 -7.60
N ASN A 252 4.02 -16.92 -8.05
CA ASN A 252 4.55 -17.08 -9.42
C ASN A 252 3.51 -16.86 -10.53
N ASP A 253 2.54 -15.97 -10.30
CA ASP A 253 1.51 -15.65 -11.28
C ASP A 253 1.32 -14.13 -11.39
N GLY A 254 1.90 -13.55 -12.45
CA GLY A 254 1.80 -12.11 -12.73
C GLY A 254 0.36 -11.62 -12.96
N ARG A 255 -0.60 -12.50 -13.27
CA ARG A 255 -2.01 -12.14 -13.43
C ARG A 255 -2.63 -11.73 -12.08
N MET A 256 -2.16 -12.30 -10.96
CA MET A 256 -2.56 -11.88 -9.61
C MET A 256 -2.13 -10.46 -9.28
N ALA A 257 -1.15 -9.89 -10.00
CA ALA A 257 -0.73 -8.49 -9.82
C ALA A 257 -1.69 -7.49 -10.49
N ILE A 258 -2.55 -7.92 -11.41
CA ILE A 258 -3.41 -7.01 -12.19
C ILE A 258 -4.33 -6.14 -11.32
N PRO A 259 -5.02 -6.66 -10.28
CA PRO A 259 -5.79 -5.80 -9.38
C PRO A 259 -4.93 -4.72 -8.70
N ALA A 260 -3.69 -5.03 -8.31
CA ALA A 260 -2.79 -4.07 -7.69
C ALA A 260 -2.33 -2.98 -8.68
N ILE A 261 -2.12 -3.33 -9.95
CA ILE A 261 -1.75 -2.37 -11.02
C ILE A 261 -2.91 -1.40 -11.26
N ILE A 262 -4.13 -1.92 -11.41
CA ILE A 262 -5.33 -1.09 -11.62
C ILE A 262 -5.61 -0.24 -10.39
N TYR A 263 -5.47 -0.81 -9.19
CA TYR A 263 -5.59 -0.06 -7.94
C TYR A 263 -4.59 1.10 -7.87
N ALA A 264 -3.33 0.88 -8.26
CA ALA A 264 -2.30 1.91 -8.29
C ALA A 264 -2.67 3.09 -9.21
N LEU A 265 -3.33 2.83 -10.33
CA LEU A 265 -3.83 3.87 -11.22
C LEU A 265 -5.01 4.61 -10.56
N MET A 266 -6.01 3.87 -10.07
CA MET A 266 -7.22 4.45 -9.48
C MET A 266 -6.93 5.25 -8.21
N MET A 267 -6.02 4.77 -7.33
CA MET A 267 -5.68 5.50 -6.11
C MET A 267 -5.08 6.88 -6.39
N ASN A 268 -4.21 6.99 -7.41
CA ASN A 268 -3.63 8.28 -7.79
C ASN A 268 -4.71 9.24 -8.30
N VAL A 269 -5.61 8.79 -9.19
CA VAL A 269 -6.70 9.61 -9.75
C VAL A 269 -7.65 10.09 -8.64
N ILE A 270 -8.12 9.16 -7.81
CA ILE A 270 -9.12 9.46 -6.77
C ILE A 270 -8.52 10.33 -5.67
N LEU A 271 -7.31 10.01 -5.20
CA LEU A 271 -6.69 10.80 -4.12
C LEU A 271 -6.20 12.17 -4.59
N LEU A 272 -5.75 12.33 -5.85
CA LEU A 272 -5.48 13.66 -6.41
C LEU A 272 -6.75 14.49 -6.53
N THR A 273 -7.85 13.87 -6.93
CA THR A 273 -9.18 14.52 -6.97
C THR A 273 -9.59 14.96 -5.56
N TYR A 274 -9.44 14.10 -4.55
CA TYR A 274 -9.68 14.41 -3.14
C TYR A 274 -8.84 15.62 -2.66
N VAL A 275 -7.54 15.61 -2.95
CA VAL A 275 -6.62 16.73 -2.65
C VAL A 275 -7.07 18.01 -3.35
N GLY A 276 -7.47 17.93 -4.62
CA GLY A 276 -7.97 19.05 -5.40
C GLY A 276 -9.24 19.67 -4.80
N ILE A 277 -10.21 18.85 -4.37
CA ILE A 277 -11.45 19.30 -3.73
C ILE A 277 -11.14 20.03 -2.41
N ILE A 278 -10.27 19.44 -1.56
CA ILE A 278 -9.89 20.04 -0.27
C ILE A 278 -9.21 21.40 -0.45
N ASN A 279 -8.38 21.54 -1.47
CA ASN A 279 -7.65 22.78 -1.69
C ASN A 279 -8.54 23.87 -2.32
N ARG A 280 -9.52 23.50 -3.16
CA ARG A 280 -10.51 24.46 -3.73
C ARG A 280 -11.48 25.00 -2.68
N GLY A 281 -11.92 24.19 -1.72
CA GLY A 281 -12.83 24.63 -0.65
C GLY A 281 -12.29 25.74 0.26
N LYS A 282 -10.99 26.08 0.15
CA LYS A 282 -10.36 27.22 0.85
C LYS A 282 -10.22 28.49 0.02
N ILE A 283 -10.52 28.44 -1.28
CA ILE A 283 -10.48 29.62 -2.15
C ILE A 283 -11.84 30.36 -2.14
N LEU A 284 -12.91 29.69 -1.65
CA LEU A 284 -14.27 30.17 -1.63
C LEU A 284 -14.81 30.46 -0.21
N GLY A 285 -14.00 30.38 0.82
CA GLY A 285 -14.31 30.72 2.22
C GLY A 285 -13.19 31.51 2.86
#